data_559eb8db6f6f7aaf466c9df21cff99f7
#
_entry.id   559eb8db6f6f7aaf466c9df21cff99f7
#
_cell.length_a   1.000
_cell.length_b   1.000
_cell.length_c   1.000
_cell.angle_alpha   90.00
_cell.angle_beta   90.00
_cell.angle_gamma   90.00
#
_symmetry.space_group_name_H-M   'P 1'
#
loop_
_entity.id
_entity.type
_entity.pdbx_description
1 polymer ?
#
loop_
_entity_poly.entity_id
_entity_poly.type
_entity_poly.pdbx_seq_one_letter_code
_entity_poly.pdbx_strand_id
1 'polypeptide(L)'
;VVLLAVSTALSGYSLYRQGVESTAIVYEEAQKEVSKSIQEATFFSTNPVLLPSVNLSVQSNTERSHHIIAGAYRIRANAEKRIAELSERGYSAKHLGQNKYGLYQVSYASFADPEEALKALKEIRREDSQDAWLLSTK
;
A
#
# COMPACT_ATOMS: atom_id res chain seq x y z
N VAL A 1 66.23 -1.74 6.36
CA VAL A 1 64.93 -2.13 6.84
C VAL A 1 63.90 -1.02 6.59
N VAL A 2 64.22 0.24 6.88
CA VAL A 2 63.32 1.40 6.70
C VAL A 2 62.91 1.61 5.23
N LEU A 3 63.86 1.49 4.29
CA LEU A 3 63.60 1.67 2.86
C LEU A 3 62.64 0.61 2.28
N LEU A 4 62.69 -0.63 2.77
CA LEU A 4 61.76 -1.70 2.37
C LEU A 4 60.34 -1.44 2.88
N ALA A 5 60.17 -0.94 4.08
CA ALA A 5 58.86 -0.62 4.64
C ALA A 5 58.20 0.55 3.89
N VAL A 6 58.93 1.55 3.46
CA VAL A 6 58.40 2.67 2.66
C VAL A 6 57.97 2.20 1.27
N SER A 7 58.74 1.32 0.64
CA SER A 7 58.42 0.77 -0.69
C SER A 7 57.14 -0.06 -0.67
N THR A 8 56.89 -0.88 0.35
CA THR A 8 55.66 -1.66 0.48
C THR A 8 54.44 -0.79 0.78
N ALA A 9 54.60 0.25 1.58
CA ALA A 9 53.53 1.19 1.86
C ALA A 9 53.10 2.00 0.61
N LEU A 10 54.04 2.44 -0.22
CA LEU A 10 53.76 3.13 -1.48
C LEU A 10 53.09 2.23 -2.51
N SER A 11 53.51 0.97 -2.62
CA SER A 11 52.85 -0.03 -3.48
C SER A 11 51.41 -0.32 -3.06
N GLY A 12 51.19 -0.51 -1.77
CA GLY A 12 49.85 -0.75 -1.22
C GLY A 12 48.90 0.43 -1.44
N TYR A 13 49.39 1.64 -1.25
CA TYR A 13 48.60 2.86 -1.50
C TYR A 13 48.21 3.04 -2.97
N SER A 14 49.13 2.72 -3.90
CA SER A 14 48.87 2.78 -5.34
C SER A 14 47.78 1.79 -5.76
N LEU A 15 47.81 0.55 -5.27
CA LEU A 15 46.79 -0.47 -5.55
C LEU A 15 45.43 -0.11 -4.95
N TYR A 16 45.43 0.45 -3.75
CA TYR A 16 44.20 0.92 -3.11
C TYR A 16 43.52 2.04 -3.93
N ARG A 17 44.32 3.02 -4.40
CA ARG A 17 43.82 4.13 -5.21
C ARG A 17 43.20 3.67 -6.54
N GLN A 18 43.82 2.72 -7.23
CA GLN A 18 43.29 2.13 -8.47
C GLN A 18 41.99 1.39 -8.24
N GLY A 19 41.84 0.71 -7.10
CA GLY A 19 40.60 0.01 -6.74
C GLY A 19 39.42 0.98 -6.47
N VAL A 20 39.68 2.13 -5.87
CA VAL A 20 38.66 3.13 -5.57
C VAL A 20 38.18 3.86 -6.84
N GLU A 21 39.08 4.19 -7.75
CA GLU A 21 38.75 4.87 -9.02
C GLU A 21 37.91 3.95 -9.93
N SER A 22 38.24 2.66 -10.00
CA SER A 22 37.48 1.70 -10.83
C SER A 22 36.03 1.48 -10.32
N THR A 23 35.84 1.47 -9.01
CA THR A 23 34.46 1.35 -8.45
C THR A 23 33.63 2.60 -8.67
N ALA A 24 34.21 3.80 -8.59
CA ALA A 24 33.51 5.06 -8.84
C ALA A 24 33.01 5.16 -10.29
N ILE A 25 33.83 4.74 -11.26
CA ILE A 25 33.45 4.73 -12.69
C ILE A 25 32.27 3.77 -12.95
N VAL A 26 32.28 2.59 -12.34
CA VAL A 26 31.20 1.61 -12.50
C VAL A 26 29.88 2.13 -11.94
N TYR A 27 29.89 2.83 -10.82
CA TYR A 27 28.68 3.44 -10.26
C TYR A 27 28.14 4.59 -11.13
N GLU A 28 29.02 5.40 -11.73
CA GLU A 28 28.61 6.52 -12.58
C GLU A 28 28.01 6.01 -13.92
N GLU A 29 28.59 4.97 -14.52
CA GLU A 29 28.04 4.34 -15.71
C GLU A 29 26.69 3.66 -15.44
N ALA A 30 26.55 2.95 -14.34
CA ALA A 30 25.30 2.32 -13.94
C ALA A 30 24.18 3.37 -13.70
N GLN A 31 24.49 4.50 -13.10
CA GLN A 31 23.52 5.59 -12.94
C GLN A 31 23.14 6.24 -14.28
N LYS A 32 24.07 6.39 -15.22
CA LYS A 32 23.77 6.90 -16.57
C LYS A 32 22.87 5.95 -17.35
N GLU A 33 23.12 4.66 -17.27
CA GLU A 33 22.28 3.65 -17.95
C GLU A 33 20.85 3.60 -17.38
N VAL A 34 20.72 3.66 -16.06
CA VAL A 34 19.41 3.73 -15.39
C VAL A 34 18.68 5.03 -15.76
N SER A 35 19.36 6.16 -15.78
CA SER A 35 18.76 7.44 -16.16
C SER A 35 18.34 7.45 -17.63
N LYS A 36 19.10 6.83 -18.51
CA LYS A 36 18.77 6.70 -19.93
C LYS A 36 17.56 5.80 -20.17
N SER A 37 17.50 4.66 -19.48
CA SER A 37 16.36 3.75 -19.60
C SER A 37 15.07 4.34 -19.01
N ILE A 38 15.16 5.17 -17.96
CA ILE A 38 14.00 5.92 -17.44
C ILE A 38 13.56 7.00 -18.43
N GLN A 39 14.49 7.68 -19.10
CA GLN A 39 14.19 8.70 -20.08
C GLN A 39 13.59 8.11 -21.37
N GLU A 40 14.00 6.92 -21.78
CA GLU A 40 13.42 6.20 -22.92
C GLU A 40 12.05 5.57 -22.60
N ALA A 41 11.78 5.23 -21.33
CA ALA A 41 10.49 4.73 -20.89
C ALA A 41 9.42 5.83 -20.78
N THR A 42 9.79 7.11 -20.77
CA THR A 42 8.87 8.25 -20.79
C THR A 42 8.58 8.75 -22.20
N PHE A 43 8.39 7.85 -23.18
CA PHE A 43 7.80 8.21 -24.44
C PHE A 43 6.31 8.49 -24.23
N PHE A 44 6.00 9.70 -23.85
CA PHE A 44 4.67 10.23 -24.10
C PHE A 44 4.50 10.32 -25.62
N SER A 45 3.69 9.45 -26.16
CA SER A 45 3.21 9.60 -27.51
C SER A 45 2.58 10.99 -27.64
N THR A 46 3.26 11.89 -28.34
CA THR A 46 2.79 13.25 -28.63
C THR A 46 1.71 13.28 -29.73
N ASN A 47 1.13 12.15 -30.07
CA ASN A 47 -0.10 12.13 -30.82
C ASN A 47 -1.25 12.31 -29.83
N PRO A 48 -1.94 13.46 -29.81
CA PRO A 48 -3.20 13.56 -29.13
C PRO A 48 -4.18 12.65 -29.88
N VAL A 49 -4.31 11.41 -29.40
CA VAL A 49 -5.47 10.61 -29.77
C VAL A 49 -6.64 11.42 -29.24
N LEU A 50 -7.42 12.01 -30.13
CA LEU A 50 -8.72 12.58 -29.82
C LEU A 50 -9.57 11.41 -29.31
N LEU A 51 -9.40 11.10 -28.03
CA LEU A 51 -10.33 10.22 -27.36
C LEU A 51 -11.68 10.91 -27.43
N PRO A 52 -12.74 10.24 -27.93
CA PRO A 52 -14.08 10.78 -27.80
C PRO A 52 -14.24 11.09 -26.33
N SER A 53 -14.61 12.34 -26.01
CA SER A 53 -14.92 12.74 -24.66
C SER A 53 -16.13 11.91 -24.22
N VAL A 54 -15.83 10.73 -23.67
CA VAL A 54 -16.81 10.00 -22.89
C VAL A 54 -17.04 10.91 -21.68
N ASN A 55 -18.18 11.60 -21.65
CA ASN A 55 -18.71 12.20 -20.46
C ASN A 55 -18.97 11.02 -19.50
N LEU A 56 -17.92 10.58 -18.85
CA LEU A 56 -18.05 9.91 -17.58
C LEU A 56 -18.69 10.96 -16.66
N SER A 57 -20.01 11.02 -16.66
CA SER A 57 -20.71 11.41 -15.47
C SER A 57 -20.21 10.40 -14.43
N VAL A 58 -19.17 10.78 -13.72
CA VAL A 58 -18.83 10.17 -12.45
C VAL A 58 -20.04 10.48 -11.58
N GLN A 59 -21.09 9.69 -11.75
CA GLN A 59 -21.91 9.38 -10.61
C GLN A 59 -20.88 8.84 -9.64
N SER A 60 -20.52 9.66 -8.69
CA SER A 60 -19.78 9.25 -7.51
C SER A 60 -20.68 8.28 -6.75
N ASN A 61 -20.87 7.10 -7.33
CA ASN A 61 -21.10 5.90 -6.58
C ASN A 61 -19.76 5.72 -5.88
N THR A 62 -19.57 6.48 -4.80
CA THR A 62 -18.51 6.25 -3.86
C THR A 62 -18.82 4.92 -3.23
N GLU A 63 -18.50 3.85 -3.99
CA GLU A 63 -18.58 2.50 -3.47
C GLU A 63 -17.69 2.52 -2.23
N ARG A 64 -18.37 2.43 -1.10
CA ARG A 64 -17.69 2.37 0.20
C ARG A 64 -16.94 1.05 0.22
N SER A 65 -15.70 1.09 -0.23
CA SER A 65 -14.86 -0.08 -0.44
C SER A 65 -14.08 -0.51 0.80
N HIS A 66 -14.12 0.31 1.87
CA HIS A 66 -13.41 0.07 3.11
C HIS A 66 -14.40 -0.18 4.24
N HIS A 67 -14.44 -1.44 4.71
CA HIS A 67 -15.39 -1.89 5.73
C HIS A 67 -14.66 -2.25 7.02
N ILE A 68 -15.11 -1.73 8.16
CA ILE A 68 -14.61 -2.15 9.47
C ILE A 68 -15.47 -3.33 9.93
N ILE A 69 -14.87 -4.51 10.01
CA ILE A 69 -15.57 -5.74 10.31
C ILE A 69 -15.61 -5.98 11.83
N ALA A 70 -16.84 -6.25 12.32
CA ALA A 70 -17.12 -6.59 13.70
C ALA A 70 -17.03 -8.10 13.98
N GLY A 71 -17.22 -8.91 12.94
CA GLY A 71 -17.15 -10.35 13.05
C GLY A 71 -17.66 -11.07 11.81
N ALA A 72 -17.39 -12.37 11.77
CA ALA A 72 -17.86 -13.26 10.72
C ALA A 72 -18.51 -14.51 11.35
N TYR A 73 -19.75 -14.81 11.00
CA TYR A 73 -20.62 -15.77 11.66
C TYR A 73 -21.03 -16.89 10.71
N ARG A 74 -21.08 -18.13 11.21
CA ARG A 74 -21.60 -19.28 10.43
C ARG A 74 -23.11 -19.27 10.31
N ILE A 75 -23.79 -18.74 11.32
CA ILE A 75 -25.26 -18.72 11.42
C ILE A 75 -25.74 -17.29 11.19
N ARG A 76 -26.64 -17.11 10.24
CA ARG A 76 -27.19 -15.81 9.84
C ARG A 76 -27.84 -15.08 11.03
N ALA A 77 -28.59 -15.78 11.84
CA ALA A 77 -29.29 -15.20 13.00
C ALA A 77 -28.28 -14.55 14.00
N ASN A 78 -27.07 -15.13 14.15
CA ASN A 78 -26.04 -14.53 15.01
C ASN A 78 -25.47 -13.24 14.41
N ALA A 79 -25.34 -13.16 13.08
CA ALA A 79 -24.95 -11.94 12.41
C ALA A 79 -26.02 -10.85 12.55
N GLU A 80 -27.29 -11.18 12.38
CA GLU A 80 -28.41 -10.25 12.56
C GLU A 80 -28.48 -9.73 14.00
N LYS A 81 -28.32 -10.61 15.00
CA LYS A 81 -28.24 -10.22 16.40
C LYS A 81 -27.09 -9.23 16.65
N ARG A 82 -25.90 -9.51 16.08
CA ARG A 82 -24.76 -8.60 16.23
C ARG A 82 -25.00 -7.24 15.58
N ILE A 83 -25.69 -7.20 14.43
CA ILE A 83 -26.09 -5.93 13.79
C ILE A 83 -27.01 -5.12 14.70
N ALA A 84 -28.02 -5.76 15.31
CA ALA A 84 -28.91 -5.08 16.24
C ALA A 84 -28.17 -4.49 17.44
N GLU A 85 -27.30 -5.27 18.09
CA GLU A 85 -26.47 -4.83 19.21
C GLU A 85 -25.58 -3.62 18.85
N LEU A 86 -24.97 -3.63 17.65
CA LEU A 86 -24.13 -2.54 17.19
C LEU A 86 -24.95 -1.30 16.84
N SER A 87 -26.14 -1.48 16.26
CA SER A 87 -27.03 -0.38 15.93
C SER A 87 -27.56 0.32 17.20
N GLU A 88 -27.86 -0.43 18.25
CA GLU A 88 -28.24 0.12 19.58
C GLU A 88 -27.11 0.96 20.19
N ARG A 89 -25.84 0.63 19.89
CA ARG A 89 -24.65 1.41 20.32
C ARG A 89 -24.36 2.62 19.40
N GLY A 90 -25.18 2.85 18.37
CA GLY A 90 -25.04 3.99 17.45
C GLY A 90 -24.14 3.76 16.24
N TYR A 91 -23.67 2.54 16.00
CA TYR A 91 -22.91 2.21 14.80
C TYR A 91 -23.81 2.01 13.57
N SER A 92 -23.32 2.37 12.38
CA SER A 92 -24.00 2.12 11.10
C SER A 92 -23.79 0.68 10.62
N ALA A 93 -24.09 -0.29 11.49
CA ALA A 93 -23.80 -1.70 11.26
C ALA A 93 -24.58 -2.27 10.08
N LYS A 94 -23.92 -3.08 9.26
CA LYS A 94 -24.52 -3.71 8.06
C LYS A 94 -23.99 -5.12 7.84
N HIS A 95 -24.82 -5.91 7.18
CA HIS A 95 -24.43 -7.20 6.63
C HIS A 95 -23.76 -7.01 5.27
N LEU A 96 -22.53 -7.51 5.10
CA LEU A 96 -21.78 -7.39 3.84
C LEU A 96 -21.92 -8.61 2.91
N GLY A 97 -22.71 -9.61 3.30
CA GLY A 97 -22.78 -10.86 2.58
C GLY A 97 -21.92 -11.96 3.19
N GLN A 98 -21.76 -13.05 2.44
CA GLN A 98 -20.90 -14.16 2.83
C GLN A 98 -19.50 -14.00 2.22
N ASN A 99 -18.47 -14.33 3.00
CA ASN A 99 -17.12 -14.40 2.47
C ASN A 99 -16.89 -15.74 1.73
N LYS A 100 -15.69 -15.92 1.18
CA LYS A 100 -15.29 -17.16 0.46
C LYS A 100 -15.39 -18.45 1.29
N TYR A 101 -15.54 -18.34 2.60
CA TYR A 101 -15.70 -19.47 3.51
C TYR A 101 -17.17 -19.69 3.94
N GLY A 102 -18.12 -18.97 3.32
CA GLY A 102 -19.53 -19.05 3.66
C GLY A 102 -19.91 -18.38 4.98
N LEU A 103 -19.07 -17.51 5.53
CA LEU A 103 -19.35 -16.80 6.78
C LEU A 103 -20.03 -15.47 6.52
N TYR A 104 -21.09 -15.17 7.26
CA TYR A 104 -21.83 -13.91 7.24
C TYR A 104 -21.01 -12.81 7.92
N GLN A 105 -20.58 -11.81 7.14
CA GLN A 105 -19.75 -10.71 7.63
C GLN A 105 -20.62 -9.55 8.10
N VAL A 106 -20.31 -9.03 9.27
CA VAL A 106 -20.96 -7.85 9.87
C VAL A 106 -19.93 -6.73 9.96
N SER A 107 -20.29 -5.54 9.46
CA SER A 107 -19.45 -4.34 9.58
C SER A 107 -19.99 -3.38 10.63
N TYR A 108 -19.11 -2.66 11.32
CA TYR A 108 -19.43 -1.48 12.12
C TYR A 108 -19.86 -0.29 11.26
N ALA A 109 -19.05 -0.02 10.23
CA ALA A 109 -19.24 1.07 9.29
C ALA A 109 -18.51 0.79 7.98
N SER A 110 -18.82 1.58 6.94
CA SER A 110 -18.20 1.48 5.62
C SER A 110 -17.81 2.88 5.15
N PHE A 111 -16.60 3.01 4.60
CA PHE A 111 -15.99 4.26 4.18
C PHE A 111 -15.56 4.21 2.72
N ALA A 112 -15.54 5.35 2.06
CA ALA A 112 -14.97 5.50 0.73
C ALA A 112 -13.46 5.77 0.82
N ASP A 113 -13.04 6.52 1.86
CA ASP A 113 -11.66 6.89 2.08
C ASP A 113 -10.96 5.91 3.06
N PRO A 114 -9.80 5.37 2.68
CA PRO A 114 -9.02 4.47 3.53
C PRO A 114 -8.48 5.15 4.80
N GLU A 115 -8.17 6.43 4.77
CA GLU A 115 -7.65 7.15 5.95
C GLU A 115 -8.72 7.32 7.02
N GLU A 116 -9.93 7.69 6.60
CA GLU A 116 -11.10 7.76 7.49
C GLU A 116 -11.40 6.37 8.10
N ALA A 117 -11.35 5.33 7.30
CA ALA A 117 -11.56 3.96 7.77
C ALA A 117 -10.52 3.53 8.81
N LEU A 118 -9.25 3.86 8.61
CA LEU A 118 -8.18 3.56 9.56
C LEU A 118 -8.31 4.34 10.88
N LYS A 119 -8.75 5.59 10.80
CA LYS A 119 -9.00 6.42 12.00
C LYS A 119 -10.15 5.84 12.81
N ALA A 120 -11.28 5.55 12.17
CA ALA A 120 -12.44 4.94 12.81
C ALA A 120 -12.12 3.54 13.38
N LEU A 121 -11.29 2.73 12.69
CA LEU A 121 -10.83 1.44 13.20
C LEU A 121 -10.06 1.57 14.51
N LYS A 122 -9.19 2.58 14.64
CA LYS A 122 -8.43 2.83 15.88
C LYS A 122 -9.36 3.20 17.05
N GLU A 123 -10.39 3.99 16.77
CA GLU A 123 -11.39 4.38 17.76
C GLU A 123 -12.22 3.17 18.20
N ILE A 124 -12.74 2.39 17.27
CA ILE A 124 -13.50 1.17 17.56
C ILE A 124 -12.68 0.15 18.36
N ARG A 125 -11.41 -0.04 18.02
CA ARG A 125 -10.52 -0.94 18.76
C ARG A 125 -10.27 -0.49 20.19
N ARG A 126 -10.29 0.80 20.44
CA ARG A 126 -10.12 1.36 21.79
C ARG A 126 -11.40 1.26 22.63
N GLU A 127 -12.57 1.44 22.01
CA GLU A 127 -13.84 1.66 22.69
C GLU A 127 -14.72 0.43 22.77
N ASP A 128 -14.72 -0.43 21.76
CA ASP A 128 -15.65 -1.56 21.67
C ASP A 128 -14.95 -2.92 21.52
N SER A 129 -14.16 -3.13 20.49
CA SER A 129 -13.56 -4.45 20.19
C SER A 129 -12.17 -4.35 19.58
N GLN A 130 -11.17 -4.90 20.26
CA GLN A 130 -9.79 -4.99 19.79
C GLN A 130 -9.64 -5.90 18.56
N ASP A 131 -10.59 -6.83 18.35
CA ASP A 131 -10.60 -7.80 17.27
C ASP A 131 -11.17 -7.24 15.95
N ALA A 132 -11.62 -5.99 15.93
CA ALA A 132 -12.11 -5.34 14.70
C ALA A 132 -10.97 -5.23 13.66
N TRP A 133 -11.28 -5.49 12.38
CA TRP A 133 -10.32 -5.38 11.29
C TRP A 133 -10.88 -4.65 10.08
N LEU A 134 -9.98 -4.15 9.23
CA LEU A 134 -10.33 -3.50 7.98
C LEU A 134 -10.39 -4.52 6.84
N LEU A 135 -11.49 -4.52 6.10
CA LEU A 135 -11.68 -5.23 4.84
C LEU A 135 -11.81 -4.21 3.72
N SER A 136 -10.92 -4.26 2.73
CA SER A 136 -11.03 -3.47 1.51
C SER A 136 -11.48 -4.35 0.36
N THR A 137 -12.58 -3.97 -0.29
CA THR A 137 -13.08 -4.60 -1.51
C THR A 137 -12.66 -3.74 -2.71
N LYS A 138 -12.16 -4.40 -3.75
CA LYS A 138 -11.82 -3.75 -5.02
C LYS A 138 -13.01 -3.78 -5.95
#